data_153dd68a5a54006d6e5a92d95b91af2b
#
_entry.id   153dd68a5a54006d6e5a92d95b91af2b
#
_cell.length_a   1.000
_cell.length_b   1.000
_cell.length_c   1.000
_cell.angle_alpha   90.00
_cell.angle_beta   90.00
_cell.angle_gamma   90.00
#
_symmetry.space_group_name_H-M   'P 1'
#
loop_
_entity.id
_entity.type
_entity.pdbx_description
1 polymer ?
#
loop_
_entity_poly.entity_id
_entity_poly.type
_entity_poly.pdbx_seq_one_letter_code
_entity_poly.pdbx_strand_id
1 'polypeptide(L)'
;MVCVVCGTPTLPGLTDWHRTCPACGYESAALAPTINDPTAHTELNEADREAGLKAIRQENFRTIVGYAARLAPPAAATLLDVGSAHGWFLEAAASRFQVLGLEPDTTVAAGTEERGLPVRNGYFPDALRAGERFDVIVFNDVIEHIPDIRAALAACHDRLSPDGILILNLPSSSGLFYRLSKLFARVGWRGPFERLWQKGLPSPHVHYFRPGNLTRLAESAGFTLQLNEELPAVRANGLMARLRCAGKTSAAALYANYAAVMLALPVLRAFPSDIVVCAYRKRPG
;
A
#
# COMPACT_ATOMS: atom_id res chain seq x y z
N MET A 1 -24.75 2.23 1.05
CA MET A 1 -23.53 1.42 1.29
C MET A 1 -23.17 1.54 2.76
N VAL A 2 -22.66 0.47 3.36
CA VAL A 2 -22.33 0.41 4.82
C VAL A 2 -20.82 0.47 4.99
N CYS A 3 -20.36 1.16 6.03
CA CYS A 3 -18.94 1.27 6.37
C CYS A 3 -18.37 -0.09 6.79
N VAL A 4 -17.31 -0.54 6.14
CA VAL A 4 -16.64 -1.82 6.44
C VAL A 4 -15.98 -1.84 7.83
N VAL A 5 -15.72 -0.66 8.43
CA VAL A 5 -15.10 -0.55 9.75
C VAL A 5 -16.11 -0.65 10.89
N CYS A 6 -17.18 0.16 10.83
CA CYS A 6 -18.06 0.37 12.00
C CYS A 6 -19.54 0.08 11.74
N GLY A 7 -19.92 -0.34 10.54
CA GLY A 7 -21.31 -0.65 10.21
C GLY A 7 -22.22 0.57 9.95
N THR A 8 -21.74 1.80 10.16
CA THR A 8 -22.55 3.01 9.95
C THR A 8 -22.81 3.24 8.45
N PRO A 9 -23.99 3.68 8.04
CA PRO A 9 -24.25 4.10 6.65
C PRO A 9 -23.27 5.18 6.19
N THR A 10 -22.68 5.00 5.00
CA THR A 10 -21.77 5.99 4.42
C THR A 10 -22.54 7.07 3.67
N LEU A 11 -22.00 8.28 3.67
CA LEU A 11 -22.54 9.45 2.96
C LEU A 11 -21.80 9.65 1.62
N PRO A 12 -22.43 10.35 0.64
CA PRO A 12 -21.73 10.85 -0.54
C PRO A 12 -20.51 11.70 -0.14
N GLY A 13 -19.42 11.55 -0.87
CA GLY A 13 -18.21 12.32 -0.65
C GLY A 13 -18.04 13.49 -1.63
N LEU A 14 -16.80 13.76 -2.06
CA LEU A 14 -16.46 14.90 -2.93
C LEU A 14 -16.78 14.66 -4.41
N THR A 15 -17.03 13.42 -4.78
CA THR A 15 -17.37 12.99 -6.14
C THR A 15 -18.44 11.90 -6.07
N ASP A 16 -19.03 11.55 -7.20
CA ASP A 16 -20.07 10.53 -7.35
C ASP A 16 -19.62 9.12 -6.92
N TRP A 17 -18.35 8.79 -7.17
CA TRP A 17 -17.75 7.51 -6.81
C TRP A 17 -17.16 7.47 -5.38
N HIS A 18 -17.00 8.63 -4.71
CA HIS A 18 -16.39 8.74 -3.39
C HIS A 18 -17.42 8.74 -2.27
N ARG A 19 -17.17 8.02 -1.20
CA ARG A 19 -18.03 7.93 -0.02
C ARG A 19 -17.23 8.08 1.26
N THR A 20 -17.88 8.62 2.31
CA THR A 20 -17.27 8.85 3.61
C THR A 20 -18.12 8.29 4.73
N CYS A 21 -17.50 7.75 5.76
CA CYS A 21 -18.18 7.36 6.99
C CYS A 21 -18.18 8.52 8.00
N PRO A 22 -19.35 9.06 8.40
CA PRO A 22 -19.40 10.16 9.35
C PRO A 22 -18.98 9.77 10.77
N ALA A 23 -19.06 8.48 11.13
CA ALA A 23 -18.76 8.02 12.47
C ALA A 23 -17.26 7.75 12.69
N CYS A 24 -16.55 7.14 11.74
CA CYS A 24 -15.14 6.75 11.94
C CYS A 24 -14.16 7.42 10.97
N GLY A 25 -14.65 8.20 10.00
CA GLY A 25 -13.81 8.87 9.01
C GLY A 25 -13.17 7.94 7.98
N TYR A 26 -13.62 6.70 7.85
CA TYR A 26 -13.26 5.81 6.75
C TYR A 26 -13.78 6.36 5.44
N GLU A 27 -12.99 6.21 4.38
CA GLU A 27 -13.36 6.65 3.04
C GLU A 27 -13.27 5.48 2.05
N SER A 28 -14.20 5.41 1.10
CA SER A 28 -14.23 4.36 0.08
C SER A 28 -14.60 4.91 -1.29
N ALA A 29 -14.25 4.14 -2.33
CA ALA A 29 -14.58 4.46 -3.70
C ALA A 29 -15.37 3.32 -4.36
N ALA A 30 -16.35 3.68 -5.20
CA ALA A 30 -17.03 2.76 -6.10
C ALA A 30 -16.23 2.62 -7.41
N LEU A 31 -14.99 2.16 -7.29
CA LEU A 31 -14.07 1.88 -8.39
C LEU A 31 -13.80 0.37 -8.42
N ALA A 32 -13.55 -0.18 -9.61
CA ALA A 32 -13.29 -1.61 -9.80
C ALA A 32 -11.86 -1.81 -10.32
N PRO A 33 -11.05 -2.69 -9.70
CA PRO A 33 -9.77 -3.13 -10.25
C PRO A 33 -9.97 -3.87 -11.58
N THR A 34 -9.09 -3.60 -12.55
CA THR A 34 -9.07 -4.21 -13.88
C THR A 34 -7.70 -4.83 -14.18
N ILE A 35 -7.00 -5.34 -13.17
CA ILE A 35 -5.72 -6.04 -13.30
C ILE A 35 -5.93 -7.24 -14.25
N ASN A 36 -5.02 -7.43 -15.20
CA ASN A 36 -5.12 -8.43 -16.29
C ASN A 36 -6.18 -8.13 -17.37
N ASP A 37 -6.79 -6.95 -17.40
CA ASP A 37 -7.52 -6.50 -18.58
C ASP A 37 -6.51 -6.14 -19.69
N PRO A 38 -6.61 -6.72 -20.92
CA PRO A 38 -5.67 -6.44 -22.01
C PRO A 38 -5.56 -4.95 -22.37
N THR A 39 -6.58 -4.15 -22.07
CA THR A 39 -6.60 -2.70 -22.34
C THR A 39 -5.92 -1.88 -21.25
N ALA A 40 -5.69 -2.46 -20.08
CA ALA A 40 -5.21 -1.74 -18.90
C ALA A 40 -3.73 -1.32 -18.98
N HIS A 41 -2.93 -2.01 -19.79
CA HIS A 41 -1.46 -1.80 -19.88
C HIS A 41 -1.03 -0.80 -20.95
N THR A 42 -1.94 -0.26 -21.77
CA THR A 42 -1.60 0.58 -22.93
C THR A 42 -1.18 2.02 -22.61
N GLU A 43 -1.47 2.54 -21.41
CA GLU A 43 -1.24 3.94 -21.07
C GLU A 43 -0.11 4.22 -20.05
N LEU A 44 0.46 3.18 -19.42
CA LEU A 44 1.49 3.33 -18.40
C LEU A 44 2.84 2.80 -18.90
N ASN A 45 3.85 3.66 -18.95
CA ASN A 45 5.24 3.21 -19.06
C ASN A 45 5.68 2.67 -17.68
N GLU A 46 5.47 1.37 -17.45
CA GLU A 46 5.77 0.70 -16.19
C GLU A 46 7.27 0.79 -15.84
N ALA A 47 8.17 0.77 -16.84
CA ALA A 47 9.61 0.90 -16.63
C ALA A 47 10.00 2.28 -16.06
N ASP A 48 9.39 3.36 -16.53
CA ASP A 48 9.63 4.70 -16.00
C ASP A 48 9.07 4.84 -14.56
N ARG A 49 7.91 4.26 -14.30
CA ARG A 49 7.31 4.23 -12.97
C ARG A 49 8.16 3.44 -11.99
N GLU A 50 8.66 2.29 -12.42
CA GLU A 50 9.60 1.46 -11.67
C GLU A 50 10.84 2.26 -11.27
N ALA A 51 11.54 2.85 -12.25
CA ALA A 51 12.77 3.61 -12.01
C ALA A 51 12.55 4.79 -11.03
N GLY A 52 11.42 5.49 -11.14
CA GLY A 52 11.11 6.65 -10.30
C GLY A 52 10.75 6.32 -8.86
N LEU A 53 10.20 5.13 -8.60
CA LEU A 53 9.73 4.74 -7.27
C LEU A 53 10.69 3.80 -6.53
N LYS A 54 11.58 3.11 -7.23
CA LYS A 54 12.46 2.07 -6.68
C LYS A 54 13.24 2.53 -5.45
N ALA A 55 13.91 3.67 -5.53
CA ALA A 55 14.79 4.13 -4.46
C ALA A 55 14.03 4.40 -3.15
N ILE A 56 12.90 5.11 -3.20
CA ILE A 56 12.10 5.40 -2.00
C ILE A 56 11.45 4.14 -1.43
N ARG A 57 10.95 3.26 -2.28
CA ARG A 57 10.34 1.98 -1.87
C ARG A 57 11.36 1.09 -1.19
N GLN A 58 12.55 0.92 -1.75
CA GLN A 58 13.59 0.09 -1.15
C GLN A 58 14.00 0.56 0.24
N GLU A 59 14.10 1.88 0.50
CA GLU A 59 14.39 2.39 1.84
C GLU A 59 13.24 2.13 2.82
N ASN A 60 12.00 2.36 2.40
CA ASN A 60 10.82 2.06 3.22
C ASN A 60 10.72 0.54 3.49
N PHE A 61 10.99 -0.30 2.49
CA PHE A 61 10.97 -1.76 2.64
C PHE A 61 12.00 -2.25 3.66
N ARG A 62 13.23 -1.72 3.65
CA ARG A 62 14.22 -2.06 4.70
C ARG A 62 13.72 -1.71 6.10
N THR A 63 13.04 -0.58 6.24
CA THR A 63 12.41 -0.19 7.50
C THR A 63 11.32 -1.17 7.91
N ILE A 64 10.44 -1.57 6.97
CA ILE A 64 9.36 -2.55 7.22
C ILE A 64 9.93 -3.92 7.57
N VAL A 65 10.97 -4.39 6.87
CA VAL A 65 11.69 -5.65 7.22
C VAL A 65 12.26 -5.58 8.63
N GLY A 66 12.80 -4.43 9.04
CA GLY A 66 13.28 -4.20 10.41
C GLY A 66 12.14 -4.32 11.44
N TYR A 67 10.95 -3.80 11.14
CA TYR A 67 9.76 -3.97 11.99
C TYR A 67 9.31 -5.42 12.03
N ALA A 68 9.25 -6.12 10.89
CA ALA A 68 8.91 -7.52 10.81
C ALA A 68 9.85 -8.37 11.69
N ALA A 69 11.17 -8.18 11.54
CA ALA A 69 12.18 -8.91 12.31
C ALA A 69 12.11 -8.67 13.82
N ARG A 70 11.75 -7.45 14.25
CA ARG A 70 11.63 -7.08 15.66
C ARG A 70 10.35 -7.62 16.30
N LEU A 71 9.24 -7.64 15.54
CA LEU A 71 7.91 -7.98 16.07
C LEU A 71 7.56 -9.46 15.92
N ALA A 72 8.12 -10.14 14.92
CA ALA A 72 7.89 -11.55 14.71
C ALA A 72 8.44 -12.41 15.88
N PRO A 73 7.85 -13.58 16.15
CA PRO A 73 8.40 -14.51 17.13
C PRO A 73 9.88 -14.82 16.84
N PRO A 74 10.72 -15.09 17.87
CA PRO A 74 12.16 -15.36 17.68
C PRO A 74 12.44 -16.49 16.69
N ALA A 75 11.58 -17.50 16.62
CA ALA A 75 11.68 -18.64 15.71
C ALA A 75 11.04 -18.38 14.33
N ALA A 76 10.53 -17.19 14.07
CA ALA A 76 9.87 -16.86 12.80
C ALA A 76 10.87 -17.01 11.63
N ALA A 77 10.48 -17.81 10.65
CA ALA A 77 11.28 -18.13 9.48
C ALA A 77 10.63 -17.70 8.17
N THR A 78 9.30 -17.64 8.08
CA THR A 78 8.55 -17.52 6.83
C THR A 78 7.85 -16.16 6.71
N LEU A 79 7.91 -15.57 5.51
CA LEU A 79 7.25 -14.31 5.20
C LEU A 79 6.53 -14.39 3.85
N LEU A 80 5.27 -13.96 3.82
CA LEU A 80 4.47 -13.78 2.63
C LEU A 80 4.35 -12.29 2.28
N ASP A 81 4.70 -11.89 1.08
CA ASP A 81 4.45 -10.56 0.50
C ASP A 81 3.27 -10.65 -0.49
N VAL A 82 2.14 -10.07 -0.14
CA VAL A 82 0.94 -10.09 -0.98
C VAL A 82 0.94 -8.89 -1.91
N GLY A 83 0.85 -9.12 -3.23
CA GLY A 83 1.03 -8.13 -4.27
C GLY A 83 2.50 -7.73 -4.40
N SER A 84 3.37 -8.74 -4.56
CA SER A 84 4.82 -8.56 -4.50
C SER A 84 5.42 -7.76 -5.66
N ALA A 85 4.63 -7.47 -6.70
CA ALA A 85 5.03 -6.72 -7.88
C ALA A 85 6.41 -7.18 -8.39
N HIS A 86 7.36 -6.26 -8.59
CA HIS A 86 8.72 -6.56 -9.05
C HIS A 86 9.61 -7.26 -8.00
N GLY A 87 9.10 -7.71 -6.85
CA GLY A 87 9.82 -8.48 -5.85
C GLY A 87 10.88 -7.71 -5.04
N TRP A 88 10.88 -6.38 -5.06
CA TRP A 88 11.87 -5.59 -4.31
C TRP A 88 11.76 -5.77 -2.79
N PHE A 89 10.56 -6.02 -2.29
CA PHE A 89 10.38 -6.34 -0.88
C PHE A 89 10.89 -7.74 -0.56
N LEU A 90 10.67 -8.71 -1.45
CA LEU A 90 11.23 -10.06 -1.32
C LEU A 90 12.76 -10.02 -1.24
N GLU A 91 13.42 -9.26 -2.14
CA GLU A 91 14.87 -9.05 -2.10
C GLU A 91 15.35 -8.48 -0.76
N ALA A 92 14.63 -7.48 -0.22
CA ALA A 92 14.97 -6.86 1.05
C ALA A 92 14.78 -7.80 2.25
N ALA A 93 13.77 -8.68 2.20
CA ALA A 93 13.40 -9.58 3.30
C ALA A 93 14.15 -10.91 3.28
N ALA A 94 14.68 -11.35 2.11
CA ALA A 94 15.30 -12.66 1.91
C ALA A 94 16.51 -12.95 2.82
N SER A 95 17.21 -11.92 3.29
CA SER A 95 18.33 -12.09 4.23
C SER A 95 17.86 -12.51 5.64
N ARG A 96 16.58 -12.36 5.96
CA ARG A 96 16.03 -12.59 7.31
C ARG A 96 14.95 -13.65 7.33
N PHE A 97 14.22 -13.84 6.22
CA PHE A 97 13.08 -14.74 6.11
C PHE A 97 13.17 -15.63 4.87
N GLN A 98 12.55 -16.79 4.93
CA GLN A 98 12.16 -17.53 3.74
C GLN A 98 10.93 -16.84 3.16
N VAL A 99 11.12 -16.17 2.03
CA VAL A 99 10.10 -15.31 1.44
C VAL A 99 9.29 -16.04 0.37
N LEU A 100 8.03 -15.67 0.23
CA LEU A 100 7.17 -16.01 -0.89
C LEU A 100 6.40 -14.76 -1.29
N GLY A 101 6.33 -14.46 -2.60
CA GLY A 101 5.48 -13.42 -3.16
C GLY A 101 4.21 -13.99 -3.78
N LEU A 102 3.11 -13.25 -3.72
CA LEU A 102 1.94 -13.46 -4.58
C LEU A 102 1.75 -12.22 -5.45
N GLU A 103 1.58 -12.43 -6.77
CA GLU A 103 1.37 -11.34 -7.72
C GLU A 103 0.30 -11.74 -8.74
N PRO A 104 -0.84 -11.01 -8.81
CA PRO A 104 -1.91 -11.34 -9.73
C PRO A 104 -1.61 -10.97 -11.19
N ASP A 105 -0.77 -9.96 -11.45
CA ASP A 105 -0.37 -9.62 -12.81
C ASP A 105 0.58 -10.68 -13.37
N THR A 106 0.13 -11.38 -14.41
CA THR A 106 0.87 -12.52 -15.01
C THR A 106 2.22 -12.10 -15.59
N THR A 107 2.29 -10.92 -16.19
CA THR A 107 3.54 -10.41 -16.82
C THR A 107 4.56 -10.02 -15.76
N VAL A 108 4.10 -9.33 -14.72
CA VAL A 108 4.95 -8.89 -13.60
C VAL A 108 5.44 -10.09 -12.80
N ALA A 109 4.57 -11.07 -12.52
CA ALA A 109 4.93 -12.30 -11.84
C ALA A 109 6.00 -13.09 -12.60
N ALA A 110 5.80 -13.30 -13.92
CA ALA A 110 6.77 -14.00 -14.76
C ALA A 110 8.15 -13.31 -14.78
N GLY A 111 8.20 -12.00 -14.97
CA GLY A 111 9.46 -11.25 -14.94
C GLY A 111 10.15 -11.27 -13.56
N THR A 112 9.38 -11.42 -12.47
CA THR A 112 9.94 -11.57 -11.12
C THR A 112 10.49 -12.99 -10.90
N GLU A 113 9.80 -14.02 -11.41
CA GLU A 113 10.24 -15.41 -11.37
C GLU A 113 11.51 -15.64 -12.20
N GLU A 114 11.61 -15.04 -13.40
CA GLU A 114 12.81 -15.07 -14.26
C GLU A 114 14.06 -14.53 -13.55
N ARG A 115 13.89 -13.61 -12.60
CA ARG A 115 14.96 -13.09 -11.76
C ARG A 115 15.32 -14.03 -10.59
N GLY A 116 14.71 -15.20 -10.50
CA GLY A 116 14.95 -16.21 -9.47
C GLY A 116 14.31 -15.92 -8.12
N LEU A 117 13.33 -15.00 -8.06
CA LEU A 117 12.60 -14.71 -6.82
C LEU A 117 11.42 -15.67 -6.65
N PRO A 118 11.15 -16.14 -5.42
CA PRO A 118 10.05 -17.05 -5.14
C PRO A 118 8.70 -16.30 -5.19
N VAL A 119 8.06 -16.30 -6.34
CA VAL A 119 6.75 -15.69 -6.56
C VAL A 119 5.78 -16.75 -7.10
N ARG A 120 4.48 -16.59 -6.78
CA ARG A 120 3.38 -17.34 -7.43
C ARG A 120 2.43 -16.35 -8.04
N ASN A 121 2.04 -16.63 -9.30
CA ASN A 121 0.98 -15.87 -9.95
C ASN A 121 -0.39 -16.22 -9.35
N GLY A 122 -1.17 -15.20 -9.01
CA GLY A 122 -2.55 -15.32 -8.54
C GLY A 122 -2.89 -14.40 -7.39
N TYR A 123 -4.17 -14.44 -7.01
CA TYR A 123 -4.72 -13.62 -5.94
C TYR A 123 -4.59 -14.30 -4.57
N PHE A 124 -4.40 -13.49 -3.53
CA PHE A 124 -4.50 -13.93 -2.14
C PHE A 124 -5.98 -14.09 -1.75
N PRO A 125 -6.39 -15.16 -1.03
CA PRO A 125 -5.56 -16.27 -0.55
C PRO A 125 -5.51 -17.47 -1.51
N ASP A 126 -6.16 -17.42 -2.68
CA ASP A 126 -6.44 -18.56 -3.56
C ASP A 126 -5.17 -19.18 -4.16
N ALA A 127 -4.12 -18.37 -4.39
CA ALA A 127 -2.83 -18.86 -4.87
C ALA A 127 -2.00 -19.60 -3.80
N LEU A 128 -2.46 -19.64 -2.54
CA LEU A 128 -1.81 -20.39 -1.48
C LEU A 128 -2.26 -21.86 -1.48
N ARG A 129 -1.34 -22.75 -1.09
CA ARG A 129 -1.66 -24.17 -0.90
C ARG A 129 -2.54 -24.38 0.33
N ALA A 130 -3.29 -25.47 0.35
CA ALA A 130 -4.08 -25.85 1.51
C ALA A 130 -3.18 -26.02 2.76
N GLY A 131 -3.57 -25.41 3.88
CA GLY A 131 -2.83 -25.49 5.15
C GLY A 131 -1.53 -24.67 5.22
N GLU A 132 -1.12 -24.00 4.16
CA GLU A 132 0.10 -23.16 4.14
C GLU A 132 -0.07 -21.97 5.07
N ARG A 133 0.92 -21.75 5.96
CA ARG A 133 0.94 -20.68 6.96
C ARG A 133 2.27 -19.94 6.97
N PHE A 134 2.24 -18.71 7.44
CA PHE A 134 3.39 -17.81 7.49
C PHE A 134 3.52 -17.16 8.86
N ASP A 135 4.75 -16.87 9.27
CA ASP A 135 5.00 -16.15 10.51
C ASP A 135 4.77 -14.65 10.37
N VAL A 136 4.96 -14.15 9.13
CA VAL A 136 4.70 -12.76 8.77
C VAL A 136 3.93 -12.72 7.45
N ILE A 137 2.87 -11.92 7.40
CA ILE A 137 2.17 -11.56 6.15
C ILE A 137 2.25 -10.05 5.99
N VAL A 138 2.64 -9.59 4.81
CA VAL A 138 2.82 -8.17 4.50
C VAL A 138 1.99 -7.79 3.28
N PHE A 139 1.39 -6.59 3.35
CA PHE A 139 0.77 -5.90 2.22
C PHE A 139 1.46 -4.54 2.07
N ASN A 140 2.11 -4.32 0.93
CA ASN A 140 2.82 -3.08 0.61
C ASN A 140 2.10 -2.34 -0.50
N ASP A 141 1.30 -1.32 -0.19
CA ASP A 141 0.44 -0.58 -1.12
C ASP A 141 -0.52 -1.54 -1.90
N VAL A 142 -1.21 -2.43 -1.18
CA VAL A 142 -2.07 -3.48 -1.77
C VAL A 142 -3.43 -3.60 -1.10
N ILE A 143 -3.50 -3.56 0.23
CA ILE A 143 -4.75 -3.84 0.97
C ILE A 143 -5.86 -2.84 0.65
N GLU A 144 -5.51 -1.60 0.27
CA GLU A 144 -6.42 -0.54 -0.14
C GLU A 144 -7.07 -0.80 -1.50
N HIS A 145 -6.55 -1.74 -2.28
CA HIS A 145 -7.08 -2.14 -3.58
C HIS A 145 -8.03 -3.33 -3.51
N ILE A 146 -8.09 -4.05 -2.38
CA ILE A 146 -8.86 -5.28 -2.23
C ILE A 146 -10.30 -4.96 -1.86
N PRO A 147 -11.30 -5.21 -2.74
CA PRO A 147 -12.69 -4.82 -2.49
C PRO A 147 -13.28 -5.45 -1.22
N ASP A 148 -13.06 -6.75 -1.00
CA ASP A 148 -13.48 -7.43 0.22
C ASP A 148 -12.34 -7.53 1.24
N ILE A 149 -12.04 -6.38 1.85
CA ILE A 149 -10.98 -6.28 2.86
C ILE A 149 -11.27 -7.13 4.11
N ARG A 150 -12.55 -7.39 4.43
CA ARG A 150 -12.88 -8.24 5.58
C ARG A 150 -12.53 -9.70 5.32
N ALA A 151 -12.84 -10.21 4.14
CA ALA A 151 -12.42 -11.55 3.73
C ALA A 151 -10.89 -11.67 3.68
N ALA A 152 -10.20 -10.64 3.17
CA ALA A 152 -8.74 -10.61 3.15
C ALA A 152 -8.13 -10.67 4.56
N LEU A 153 -8.65 -9.89 5.51
CA LEU A 153 -8.18 -9.92 6.91
C LEU A 153 -8.48 -11.27 7.60
N ALA A 154 -9.65 -11.86 7.35
CA ALA A 154 -9.97 -13.20 7.85
C ALA A 154 -9.01 -14.25 7.29
N ALA A 155 -8.73 -14.21 6.00
CA ALA A 155 -7.75 -15.08 5.37
C ALA A 155 -6.33 -14.86 5.94
N CYS A 156 -5.93 -13.62 6.23
CA CYS A 156 -4.66 -13.36 6.93
C CYS A 156 -4.63 -14.03 8.31
N HIS A 157 -5.73 -13.94 9.07
CA HIS A 157 -5.82 -14.58 10.37
C HIS A 157 -5.66 -16.10 10.25
N ASP A 158 -6.28 -16.74 9.27
CA ASP A 158 -6.19 -18.18 9.04
C ASP A 158 -4.81 -18.62 8.55
N ARG A 159 -4.16 -17.79 7.73
CA ARG A 159 -2.85 -18.10 7.12
C ARG A 159 -1.64 -17.69 7.94
N LEU A 160 -1.83 -16.96 9.03
CA LEU A 160 -0.77 -16.70 10.01
C LEU A 160 -0.57 -17.86 10.96
N SER A 161 0.69 -18.15 11.29
CA SER A 161 1.08 -19.01 12.40
C SER A 161 0.55 -18.44 13.73
N PRO A 162 0.50 -19.24 14.82
CA PRO A 162 0.27 -18.70 16.15
C PRO A 162 1.25 -17.55 16.45
N ASP A 163 0.76 -16.46 17.05
CA ASP A 163 1.53 -15.24 17.34
C ASP A 163 2.14 -14.54 16.11
N GLY A 164 1.75 -14.94 14.90
CA GLY A 164 2.22 -14.35 13.64
C GLY A 164 1.84 -12.88 13.50
N ILE A 165 2.56 -12.18 12.65
CA ILE A 165 2.45 -10.73 12.44
C ILE A 165 1.87 -10.40 11.07
N LEU A 166 0.82 -9.58 11.06
CA LEU A 166 0.29 -8.92 9.87
C LEU A 166 0.87 -7.51 9.79
N ILE A 167 1.46 -7.14 8.67
CA ILE A 167 1.95 -5.78 8.41
C ILE A 167 1.18 -5.19 7.24
N LEU A 168 0.58 -4.04 7.46
CA LEU A 168 -0.14 -3.26 6.46
C LEU A 168 0.57 -1.93 6.25
N ASN A 169 1.17 -1.74 5.09
CA ASN A 169 1.76 -0.49 4.62
C ASN A 169 0.88 0.06 3.50
N LEU A 170 0.30 1.26 3.71
CA LEU A 170 -0.71 1.80 2.81
C LEU A 170 -0.81 3.33 2.91
N PRO A 171 -1.44 4.00 1.91
CA PRO A 171 -1.68 5.43 1.97
C PRO A 171 -2.70 5.80 3.08
N SER A 172 -2.42 6.93 3.75
CA SER A 172 -3.21 7.44 4.87
C SER A 172 -4.05 8.65 4.49
N SER A 173 -5.35 8.62 4.86
CA SER A 173 -6.21 9.81 4.74
C SER A 173 -5.91 10.91 5.78
N SER A 174 -4.99 10.65 6.71
CA SER A 174 -4.46 11.66 7.63
C SER A 174 -3.31 12.48 7.02
N GLY A 175 -2.72 12.03 5.92
CA GLY A 175 -1.55 12.62 5.28
C GLY A 175 -1.79 14.03 4.75
N LEU A 176 -0.71 14.80 4.68
CA LEU A 176 -0.74 16.20 4.24
C LEU A 176 -1.25 16.34 2.81
N PHE A 177 -0.68 15.56 1.86
CA PHE A 177 -1.05 15.67 0.45
C PHE A 177 -2.48 15.20 0.20
N TYR A 178 -2.93 14.16 0.91
CA TYR A 178 -4.33 13.72 0.83
C TYR A 178 -5.29 14.80 1.32
N ARG A 179 -5.01 15.45 2.44
CA ARG A 179 -5.82 16.54 2.98
C ARG A 179 -5.85 17.76 2.07
N LEU A 180 -4.70 18.13 1.48
CA LEU A 180 -4.62 19.21 0.49
C LEU A 180 -5.39 18.87 -0.78
N SER A 181 -5.31 17.64 -1.28
CA SER A 181 -6.07 17.20 -2.45
C SER A 181 -7.58 17.30 -2.24
N LYS A 182 -8.07 17.00 -1.03
CA LYS A 182 -9.48 17.19 -0.66
C LYS A 182 -9.87 18.67 -0.63
N LEU A 183 -8.98 19.54 -0.16
CA LEU A 183 -9.22 20.99 -0.18
C LEU A 183 -9.32 21.50 -1.62
N PHE A 184 -8.42 21.09 -2.50
CA PHE A 184 -8.48 21.44 -3.92
C PHE A 184 -9.72 20.90 -4.61
N ALA A 185 -10.12 19.68 -4.31
CA ALA A 185 -11.35 19.09 -4.87
C ALA A 185 -12.61 19.87 -4.48
N ARG A 186 -12.68 20.46 -3.26
CA ARG A 186 -13.80 21.31 -2.79
C ARG A 186 -13.94 22.60 -3.58
N VAL A 187 -12.83 23.13 -4.10
CA VAL A 187 -12.83 24.34 -4.93
C VAL A 187 -12.87 24.02 -6.44
N GLY A 188 -13.21 22.78 -6.81
CA GLY A 188 -13.40 22.34 -8.20
C GLY A 188 -12.17 21.72 -8.86
N TRP A 189 -10.98 21.78 -8.26
CA TRP A 189 -9.77 21.16 -8.82
C TRP A 189 -9.61 19.72 -8.34
N ARG A 190 -10.23 18.76 -9.04
CA ARG A 190 -10.34 17.35 -8.66
C ARG A 190 -9.13 16.50 -9.04
N GLY A 191 -8.33 16.91 -9.99
CA GLY A 191 -7.21 16.10 -10.53
C GLY A 191 -6.26 15.54 -9.47
N PRO A 192 -5.75 16.33 -8.49
CA PRO A 192 -4.91 15.78 -7.42
C PRO A 192 -5.60 14.71 -6.56
N PHE A 193 -6.89 14.88 -6.28
CA PHE A 193 -7.68 13.93 -5.51
C PHE A 193 -7.91 12.63 -6.29
N GLU A 194 -8.32 12.71 -7.55
CA GLU A 194 -8.50 11.55 -8.44
C GLU A 194 -7.20 10.77 -8.64
N ARG A 195 -6.05 11.47 -8.74
CA ARG A 195 -4.73 10.85 -8.85
C ARG A 195 -4.36 10.04 -7.60
N LEU A 196 -4.67 10.53 -6.39
CA LEU A 196 -4.39 9.80 -5.15
C LEU A 196 -5.28 8.55 -5.00
N TRP A 197 -6.50 8.58 -5.54
CA TRP A 197 -7.35 7.40 -5.65
C TRP A 197 -7.00 6.49 -6.83
N GLN A 198 -5.98 6.84 -7.61
CA GLN A 198 -5.58 6.11 -8.81
C GLN A 198 -6.75 5.85 -9.78
N LYS A 199 -7.71 6.80 -9.84
CA LYS A 199 -8.89 6.69 -10.71
C LYS A 199 -8.45 6.61 -12.18
N GLY A 200 -8.96 5.60 -12.89
CA GLY A 200 -8.61 5.32 -14.29
C GLY A 200 -7.34 4.48 -14.46
N LEU A 201 -6.68 4.05 -13.36
CA LEU A 201 -5.60 3.07 -13.43
C LEU A 201 -6.14 1.64 -13.22
N PRO A 202 -5.40 0.60 -13.66
CA PRO A 202 -5.82 -0.79 -13.55
C PRO A 202 -6.07 -1.27 -12.11
N SER A 203 -5.39 -0.66 -11.14
CA SER A 203 -5.54 -0.96 -9.72
C SER A 203 -5.86 0.32 -8.95
N PRO A 204 -7.12 0.81 -8.98
CA PRO A 204 -7.51 1.99 -8.21
C PRO A 204 -7.59 1.67 -6.72
N HIS A 205 -7.39 2.70 -5.87
CA HIS A 205 -7.70 2.58 -4.47
C HIS A 205 -9.22 2.50 -4.29
N VAL A 206 -9.69 1.52 -3.52
CA VAL A 206 -11.11 1.38 -3.16
C VAL A 206 -11.35 1.71 -1.68
N HIS A 207 -10.27 1.81 -0.91
CA HIS A 207 -10.27 2.16 0.50
C HIS A 207 -9.24 3.23 0.83
N TYR A 208 -9.59 4.13 1.76
CA TYR A 208 -8.67 5.04 2.43
C TYR A 208 -8.91 5.02 3.93
N PHE A 209 -7.83 4.79 4.69
CA PHE A 209 -7.88 4.64 6.14
C PHE A 209 -7.10 5.75 6.85
N ARG A 210 -7.46 5.96 8.12
CA ARG A 210 -6.57 6.51 9.15
C ARG A 210 -6.07 5.36 10.01
N PRO A 211 -4.92 5.48 10.68
CA PRO A 211 -4.45 4.40 11.56
C PRO A 211 -5.50 3.88 12.53
N GLY A 212 -6.26 4.79 13.16
CA GLY A 212 -7.27 4.39 14.16
C GLY A 212 -8.45 3.58 13.60
N ASN A 213 -8.97 3.90 12.39
CA ASN A 213 -10.05 3.11 11.83
C ASN A 213 -9.56 1.81 11.16
N LEU A 214 -8.33 1.80 10.64
CA LEU A 214 -7.68 0.57 10.18
C LEU A 214 -7.46 -0.39 11.35
N THR A 215 -6.94 0.11 12.48
CA THR A 215 -6.75 -0.68 13.70
C THR A 215 -8.08 -1.28 14.19
N ARG A 216 -9.14 -0.46 14.26
CA ARG A 216 -10.47 -0.96 14.63
C ARG A 216 -10.96 -2.09 13.72
N LEU A 217 -10.70 -1.98 12.42
CA LEU A 217 -11.05 -3.03 11.46
C LEU A 217 -10.23 -4.30 11.71
N ALA A 218 -8.90 -4.17 11.86
CA ALA A 218 -8.01 -5.30 12.14
C ALA A 218 -8.36 -5.98 13.48
N GLU A 219 -8.66 -5.21 14.53
CA GLU A 219 -9.09 -5.74 15.84
C GLU A 219 -10.38 -6.53 15.73
N SER A 220 -11.32 -6.10 14.88
CA SER A 220 -12.56 -6.86 14.63
C SER A 220 -12.32 -8.18 13.90
N ALA A 221 -11.18 -8.33 13.25
CA ALA A 221 -10.74 -9.53 12.54
C ALA A 221 -9.79 -10.43 13.38
N GLY A 222 -9.66 -10.18 14.69
CA GLY A 222 -8.86 -11.04 15.56
C GLY A 222 -7.39 -10.63 15.71
N PHE A 223 -7.06 -9.37 15.49
CA PHE A 223 -5.69 -8.85 15.60
C PHE A 223 -5.54 -7.90 16.80
N THR A 224 -4.28 -7.62 17.18
CA THR A 224 -3.93 -6.63 18.21
C THR A 224 -2.78 -5.76 17.68
N LEU A 225 -2.95 -4.44 17.74
CA LEU A 225 -1.94 -3.48 17.30
C LEU A 225 -0.62 -3.63 18.09
N GLN A 226 0.49 -3.70 17.37
CA GLN A 226 1.86 -3.75 17.91
C GLN A 226 2.67 -2.52 17.54
N LEU A 227 2.40 -1.94 16.36
CA LEU A 227 3.13 -0.81 15.81
C LEU A 227 2.19 0.03 14.94
N ASN A 228 2.31 1.34 15.05
CA ASN A 228 1.74 2.32 14.13
C ASN A 228 2.76 3.43 13.92
N GLU A 229 3.36 3.47 12.73
CA GLU A 229 4.42 4.41 12.37
C GLU A 229 4.13 5.05 11.01
N GLU A 230 4.68 6.21 10.78
CA GLU A 230 4.64 6.89 9.49
C GLU A 230 5.93 6.64 8.70
N LEU A 231 5.80 6.38 7.41
CA LEU A 231 6.94 6.28 6.51
C LEU A 231 7.03 7.52 5.62
N PRO A 232 8.24 8.02 5.31
CA PRO A 232 8.38 9.17 4.42
C PRO A 232 7.74 8.93 3.05
N ALA A 233 6.81 9.79 2.65
CA ALA A 233 6.21 9.80 1.33
C ALA A 233 7.10 10.51 0.28
N VAL A 234 8.03 11.36 0.73
CA VAL A 234 9.02 12.05 -0.10
C VAL A 234 10.38 11.97 0.57
N ARG A 235 11.41 11.61 -0.19
CA ARG A 235 12.81 11.55 0.23
C ARG A 235 13.69 12.32 -0.76
N ALA A 236 14.85 12.79 -0.30
CA ALA A 236 15.86 13.40 -1.16
C ALA A 236 16.47 12.35 -2.12
N ASN A 237 16.70 11.14 -1.62
CA ASN A 237 17.22 10.02 -2.41
C ASN A 237 16.18 9.61 -3.47
N GLY A 238 16.62 9.50 -4.72
CA GLY A 238 15.75 9.17 -5.86
C GLY A 238 14.81 10.29 -6.34
N LEU A 239 14.78 11.46 -5.68
CA LEU A 239 13.87 12.56 -6.03
C LEU A 239 14.03 13.03 -7.48
N MET A 240 15.27 13.18 -7.95
CA MET A 240 15.52 13.62 -9.33
C MET A 240 14.98 12.62 -10.36
N ALA A 241 15.16 11.31 -10.14
CA ALA A 241 14.62 10.26 -10.99
C ALA A 241 13.08 10.31 -11.00
N ARG A 242 12.46 10.43 -9.82
CA ARG A 242 11.00 10.55 -9.68
C ARG A 242 10.42 11.77 -10.41
N LEU A 243 11.10 12.92 -10.35
CA LEU A 243 10.66 14.14 -11.05
C LEU A 243 10.79 14.00 -12.57
N ARG A 244 11.81 13.31 -13.07
CA ARG A 244 11.95 13.01 -14.52
C ARG A 244 10.84 12.12 -15.03
N CYS A 245 10.41 11.13 -14.23
CA CYS A 245 9.32 10.22 -14.60
C CYS A 245 7.93 10.85 -14.47
N ALA A 246 7.78 11.97 -13.77
CA ALA A 246 6.48 12.63 -13.55
C ALA A 246 5.92 13.36 -14.78
N GLY A 247 6.68 13.50 -15.85
CA GLY A 247 6.25 14.11 -17.12
C GLY A 247 7.37 14.81 -17.86
N LYS A 248 7.13 15.15 -19.13
CA LYS A 248 8.08 15.91 -19.97
C LYS A 248 8.12 17.36 -19.48
N THR A 249 9.14 17.71 -18.72
CA THR A 249 9.42 19.08 -18.27
C THR A 249 10.75 19.57 -18.84
N SER A 250 10.90 20.90 -19.02
CA SER A 250 12.19 21.46 -19.40
C SER A 250 13.24 21.23 -18.30
N ALA A 251 14.52 21.19 -18.65
CA ALA A 251 15.60 21.01 -17.68
C ALA A 251 15.54 22.09 -16.57
N ALA A 252 15.26 23.34 -16.93
CA ALA A 252 15.14 24.43 -15.96
C ALA A 252 13.99 24.20 -14.97
N ALA A 253 12.80 23.77 -15.44
CA ALA A 253 11.66 23.45 -14.58
C ALA A 253 11.94 22.23 -13.70
N LEU A 254 12.64 21.21 -14.22
CA LEU A 254 13.05 20.04 -13.45
C LEU A 254 13.93 20.41 -12.25
N TYR A 255 14.99 21.22 -12.49
CA TYR A 255 15.87 21.67 -11.41
C TYR A 255 15.18 22.63 -10.44
N ALA A 256 14.29 23.51 -10.92
CA ALA A 256 13.48 24.37 -10.05
C ALA A 256 12.56 23.55 -9.15
N ASN A 257 11.87 22.53 -9.69
CA ASN A 257 11.04 21.61 -8.91
C ASN A 257 11.87 20.82 -7.89
N TYR A 258 13.05 20.34 -8.30
CA TYR A 258 13.96 19.64 -7.39
C TYR A 258 14.36 20.55 -6.20
N ALA A 259 14.82 21.76 -6.47
CA ALA A 259 15.21 22.73 -5.45
C ALA A 259 14.01 23.06 -4.53
N ALA A 260 12.83 23.30 -5.09
CA ALA A 260 11.62 23.59 -4.33
C ALA A 260 11.25 22.45 -3.38
N VAL A 261 11.26 21.19 -3.85
CA VAL A 261 10.99 20.04 -3.00
C VAL A 261 12.06 19.86 -1.93
N MET A 262 13.34 20.02 -2.27
CA MET A 262 14.44 19.91 -1.30
C MET A 262 14.32 20.96 -0.18
N LEU A 263 13.94 22.20 -0.51
CA LEU A 263 13.69 23.26 0.48
C LEU A 263 12.44 22.97 1.33
N ALA A 264 11.41 22.32 0.74
CA ALA A 264 10.20 21.99 1.46
C ALA A 264 10.35 20.75 2.37
N LEU A 265 11.32 19.86 2.11
CA LEU A 265 11.48 18.60 2.85
C LEU A 265 11.52 18.75 4.38
N PRO A 266 12.26 19.70 4.99
CA PRO A 266 12.25 19.87 6.44
C PRO A 266 10.87 20.25 6.97
N VAL A 267 10.14 21.08 6.23
CA VAL A 267 8.78 21.50 6.59
C VAL A 267 7.80 20.34 6.45
N LEU A 268 7.89 19.56 5.36
CA LEU A 268 7.03 18.40 5.11
C LEU A 268 7.15 17.35 6.22
N ARG A 269 8.33 17.21 6.83
CA ARG A 269 8.56 16.28 7.95
C ARG A 269 7.83 16.67 9.25
N ALA A 270 7.38 17.92 9.37
CA ALA A 270 6.60 18.40 10.51
C ALA A 270 5.09 18.11 10.38
N PHE A 271 4.65 17.59 9.23
CA PHE A 271 3.26 17.24 8.97
C PHE A 271 3.09 15.72 8.88
N PRO A 272 1.86 15.21 9.14
CA PRO A 272 1.56 13.78 8.99
C PRO A 272 1.89 13.26 7.59
N SER A 273 2.54 12.12 7.52
CA SER A 273 2.87 11.46 6.26
C SER A 273 1.64 10.89 5.59
N ASP A 274 1.71 10.80 4.25
CA ASP A 274 0.69 10.12 3.43
C ASP A 274 0.89 8.60 3.38
N ILE A 275 1.91 8.06 4.05
CA ILE A 275 2.18 6.62 4.13
C ILE A 275 2.27 6.21 5.59
N VAL A 276 1.50 5.18 5.96
CA VAL A 276 1.55 4.59 7.29
C VAL A 276 1.86 3.11 7.20
N VAL A 277 2.54 2.59 8.22
CA VAL A 277 2.73 1.16 8.44
C VAL A 277 2.15 0.79 9.81
N CYS A 278 1.22 -0.16 9.78
CA CYS A 278 0.62 -0.72 10.98
C CYS A 278 0.98 -2.20 11.05
N ALA A 279 1.48 -2.66 12.19
CA ALA A 279 1.74 -4.07 12.43
C ALA A 279 0.82 -4.59 13.53
N TYR A 280 0.28 -5.77 13.30
CA TYR A 280 -0.70 -6.40 14.16
C TYR A 280 -0.28 -7.83 14.48
N ARG A 281 -0.45 -8.24 15.73
CA ARG A 281 -0.28 -9.63 16.15
C ARG A 281 -1.62 -10.37 16.05
N LYS A 282 -1.59 -11.59 15.53
CA LYS A 282 -2.71 -12.51 15.57
C LYS A 282 -3.06 -12.82 17.03
N ARG A 283 -4.32 -12.65 17.43
CA ARG A 283 -4.78 -13.09 18.74
C ARG A 283 -4.91 -14.61 18.78
N PRO A 284 -4.57 -15.26 19.91
CA PRO A 284 -4.92 -16.65 20.13
C PRO A 284 -6.42 -16.84 19.91
N GLY A 285 -6.80 -17.92 19.21
CA GLY A 285 -8.20 -18.32 19.03
C GLY A 285 -8.76 -18.96 20.28
#